data_df7236376f1546409fe1c3d2849282b1
#
_entry.id   df7236376f1546409fe1c3d2849282b1
#
_cell.length_a   1.000
_cell.length_b   1.000
_cell.length_c   1.000
_cell.angle_alpha   90.00
_cell.angle_beta   90.00
_cell.angle_gamma   90.00
#
_symmetry.space_group_name_H-M   'P 1'
#
loop_
_entity.id
_entity.type
_entity.pdbx_description
1 polymer ?
#
loop_
_entity_poly.entity_id
_entity_poly.type
_entity_poly.pdbx_seq_one_letter_code
_entity_poly.pdbx_strand_id
1 'polypeptide(L)'
;MRKDHVFRLSCVKDSNGKFVKRYKGGDMSKPKQGIDVSQNSIPFVTCNGYKVKNDDKVLLYGPFESAFDFAEAIEVLGRCEAGDAVTLHLSSPGGCISSVDTLLHAIKSAQDNGVIVHCVATGLCASAATFVLLECTSFELSDGFHALIHNGSLGEGGAYNQFRAATEFYLRYMEQRLRSVYESFLTEQELDAVMDGKDIWLSPEEWVERYEHRNAIRVERLQQETEE
;
A
#
# COMPACT_ATOMS: atom_id res chain seq x y z
N MET A 1 0.42 -26.05 -12.24
CA MET A 1 1.43 -25.76 -11.20
C MET A 1 1.96 -24.36 -11.43
N ARG A 2 1.37 -23.37 -10.79
CA ARG A 2 1.89 -21.98 -10.80
C ARG A 2 3.00 -21.92 -9.77
N LYS A 3 4.19 -21.53 -10.18
CA LYS A 3 5.29 -21.23 -9.26
C LYS A 3 5.03 -19.83 -8.71
N ASP A 4 4.55 -19.77 -7.48
CA ASP A 4 4.39 -18.52 -6.76
C ASP A 4 5.78 -17.95 -6.45
N HIS A 5 6.07 -16.81 -7.05
CA HIS A 5 7.31 -16.07 -6.79
C HIS A 5 7.09 -15.17 -5.57
N VAL A 6 7.57 -15.64 -4.43
CA VAL A 6 7.61 -14.84 -3.21
C VAL A 6 8.67 -13.75 -3.35
N PHE A 7 8.24 -12.50 -3.39
CA PHE A 7 9.12 -11.34 -3.43
C PHE A 7 9.49 -10.90 -2.01
N ARG A 8 10.80 -10.88 -1.69
CA ARG A 8 11.31 -10.26 -0.47
C ARG A 8 11.71 -8.82 -0.75
N LEU A 9 10.99 -7.88 -0.17
CA LEU A 9 11.40 -6.48 -0.07
C LEU A 9 12.10 -6.25 1.27
N SER A 10 13.32 -5.72 1.26
CA SER A 10 13.95 -5.13 2.43
C SER A 10 14.37 -3.70 2.11
N CYS A 11 13.96 -2.75 2.94
CA CYS A 11 14.50 -1.39 2.91
C CYS A 11 15.77 -1.34 3.78
N VAL A 12 16.86 -0.84 3.23
CA VAL A 12 18.15 -0.68 3.94
C VAL A 12 18.60 0.77 3.76
N LYS A 13 19.15 1.39 4.80
CA LYS A 13 19.81 2.69 4.66
C LYS A 13 21.12 2.52 3.90
N ASP A 14 21.37 3.36 2.90
CA ASP A 14 22.68 3.46 2.26
C ASP A 14 23.70 4.18 3.17
N SER A 15 24.92 4.33 2.70
CA SER A 15 25.99 5.02 3.43
C SER A 15 25.71 6.49 3.73
N ASN A 16 24.68 7.08 3.13
CA ASN A 16 24.23 8.47 3.31
C ASN A 16 22.97 8.57 4.17
N GLY A 17 22.51 7.45 4.77
CA GLY A 17 21.30 7.41 5.60
C GLY A 17 19.97 7.41 4.82
N LYS A 18 20.02 7.35 3.49
CA LYS A 18 18.83 7.30 2.63
C LYS A 18 18.33 5.86 2.54
N PHE A 19 17.01 5.65 2.69
CA PHE A 19 16.40 4.34 2.53
C PHE A 19 16.50 3.89 1.06
N VAL A 20 17.19 2.78 0.83
CA VAL A 20 17.31 2.12 -0.47
C VAL A 20 16.87 0.67 -0.35
N LYS A 21 16.15 0.19 -1.34
CA LYS A 21 15.65 -1.18 -1.36
C LYS A 21 16.76 -2.15 -1.74
N ARG A 22 16.94 -3.22 -0.96
CA ARG A 22 17.74 -4.38 -1.35
C ARG A 22 16.84 -5.59 -1.52
N TYR A 23 16.92 -6.22 -2.68
CA TYR A 23 16.30 -7.52 -2.94
C TYR A 23 17.29 -8.63 -2.64
N LYS A 24 16.89 -9.60 -1.81
CA LYS A 24 17.61 -10.88 -1.67
C LYS A 24 16.80 -11.97 -2.36
N GLY A 25 17.34 -12.49 -3.44
CA GLY A 25 16.82 -13.69 -4.10
C GLY A 25 17.51 -13.88 -5.44
N GLY A 26 18.37 -14.92 -5.56
CA GLY A 26 19.03 -15.30 -6.82
C GLY A 26 20.55 -15.24 -6.75
N ASP A 27 21.16 -16.28 -7.27
CA ASP A 27 22.60 -16.51 -7.38
C ASP A 27 23.35 -15.27 -7.92
N MET A 28 24.20 -14.67 -7.08
CA MET A 28 24.94 -13.44 -7.31
C MET A 28 26.32 -13.68 -7.93
N SER A 29 26.55 -14.76 -8.66
CA SER A 29 27.87 -15.11 -9.19
C SER A 29 28.28 -14.42 -10.51
N LYS A 30 27.47 -13.50 -11.07
CA LYS A 30 27.86 -12.74 -12.28
C LYS A 30 27.60 -11.25 -12.11
N PRO A 31 28.63 -10.38 -12.27
CA PRO A 31 28.43 -8.93 -12.27
C PRO A 31 27.64 -8.51 -13.51
N LYS A 32 26.45 -7.93 -13.34
CA LYS A 32 25.71 -7.27 -14.42
C LYS A 32 26.18 -5.83 -14.55
N GLN A 33 26.47 -5.41 -15.77
CA GLN A 33 26.92 -4.08 -16.16
C GLN A 33 26.00 -3.00 -15.56
N GLY A 34 26.64 -1.99 -14.95
CA GLY A 34 25.95 -0.88 -14.30
C GLY A 34 25.14 -0.06 -15.30
N ILE A 35 23.94 0.28 -14.88
CA ILE A 35 23.12 1.31 -15.55
C ILE A 35 23.62 2.66 -15.05
N ASP A 36 23.98 3.54 -15.97
CA ASP A 36 24.41 4.91 -15.69
C ASP A 36 23.21 5.72 -15.17
N VAL A 37 23.28 6.17 -13.92
CA VAL A 37 22.23 6.85 -13.17
C VAL A 37 22.33 8.38 -13.30
N SER A 38 22.94 8.92 -14.36
CA SER A 38 23.28 10.34 -14.47
C SER A 38 22.18 11.26 -15.01
N GLN A 39 20.97 10.77 -15.29
CA GLN A 39 19.87 11.63 -15.74
C GLN A 39 18.58 11.35 -14.94
N ASN A 40 18.24 12.23 -14.04
CA ASN A 40 16.93 12.61 -13.45
C ASN A 40 15.73 11.63 -13.62
N SER A 41 15.93 10.33 -13.62
CA SER A 41 14.89 9.33 -13.53
C SER A 41 14.92 8.71 -12.14
N ILE A 42 13.78 8.73 -11.48
CA ILE A 42 13.53 7.97 -10.25
C ILE A 42 14.13 6.58 -10.44
N PRO A 43 15.00 6.10 -9.53
CA PRO A 43 15.64 4.81 -9.72
C PRO A 43 14.56 3.73 -9.70
N PHE A 44 14.24 3.21 -10.87
CA PHE A 44 13.36 2.05 -11.01
C PHE A 44 14.01 0.87 -10.29
N VAL A 45 13.30 0.35 -9.34
CA VAL A 45 13.62 -0.93 -8.76
C VAL A 45 13.31 -1.99 -9.79
N THR A 46 14.33 -2.48 -10.47
CA THR A 46 14.18 -3.67 -11.33
C THR A 46 13.91 -4.86 -10.42
N CYS A 47 12.65 -5.24 -10.31
CA CYS A 47 12.29 -6.52 -9.72
C CYS A 47 12.93 -7.62 -10.55
N ASN A 48 13.96 -8.30 -10.02
CA ASN A 48 14.56 -9.52 -10.57
C ASN A 48 15.00 -9.49 -12.06
N GLY A 49 15.42 -8.34 -12.57
CA GLY A 49 15.92 -8.26 -13.95
C GLY A 49 14.84 -8.25 -15.03
N TYR A 50 13.58 -8.11 -14.66
CA TYR A 50 12.51 -7.82 -15.61
C TYR A 50 12.61 -6.35 -16.02
N LYS A 51 12.69 -6.12 -17.35
CA LYS A 51 12.46 -4.77 -17.88
C LYS A 51 10.97 -4.48 -17.71
N VAL A 52 10.64 -3.42 -16.98
CA VAL A 52 9.31 -2.83 -17.00
C VAL A 52 9.04 -2.38 -18.44
N LYS A 53 7.92 -2.82 -19.03
CA LYS A 53 7.57 -2.49 -20.40
C LYS A 53 7.12 -1.04 -20.52
N ASN A 54 6.18 -0.66 -19.65
CA ASN A 54 5.61 0.67 -19.54
C ASN A 54 5.51 1.06 -18.06
N ASP A 55 5.61 2.35 -17.77
CA ASP A 55 5.41 2.93 -16.45
C ASP A 55 4.42 4.10 -16.56
N ASP A 56 3.20 3.84 -16.15
CA ASP A 56 2.17 4.86 -16.07
C ASP A 56 2.19 5.53 -14.69
N LYS A 57 1.96 6.85 -14.66
CA LYS A 57 1.95 7.64 -13.41
C LYS A 57 0.56 8.21 -13.18
N VAL A 58 0.04 8.02 -11.97
CA VAL A 58 -1.27 8.52 -11.56
C VAL A 58 -1.13 9.31 -10.26
N LEU A 59 -1.81 10.46 -10.19
CA LEU A 59 -1.80 11.34 -9.04
C LEU A 59 -3.03 11.10 -8.16
N LEU A 60 -2.80 10.76 -6.90
CA LEU A 60 -3.83 10.58 -5.87
C LEU A 60 -3.65 11.65 -4.78
N TYR A 61 -4.04 12.87 -5.11
CA TYR A 61 -3.87 14.04 -4.24
C TYR A 61 -5.22 14.56 -3.73
N GLY A 62 -5.22 15.05 -2.47
CA GLY A 62 -6.41 15.60 -1.84
C GLY A 62 -7.35 14.54 -1.25
N PRO A 63 -8.56 14.94 -0.79
CA PRO A 63 -9.50 14.05 -0.16
C PRO A 63 -10.14 13.08 -1.17
N PHE A 64 -10.47 11.88 -0.71
CA PHE A 64 -11.13 10.83 -1.48
C PHE A 64 -12.64 10.89 -1.19
N GLU A 65 -13.38 11.63 -2.00
CA GLU A 65 -14.81 11.87 -1.77
C GLU A 65 -15.68 10.81 -2.46
N SER A 66 -15.28 10.39 -3.66
CA SER A 66 -16.06 9.47 -4.49
C SER A 66 -15.16 8.53 -5.31
N ALA A 67 -15.75 7.49 -5.88
CA ALA A 67 -15.03 6.58 -6.79
C ALA A 67 -14.54 7.28 -8.09
N PHE A 68 -15.12 8.44 -8.44
CA PHE A 68 -14.67 9.21 -9.60
C PHE A 68 -13.27 9.80 -9.41
N ASP A 69 -12.84 10.03 -8.16
CA ASP A 69 -11.49 10.51 -7.86
C ASP A 69 -10.42 9.50 -8.27
N PHE A 70 -10.83 8.25 -8.48
CA PHE A 70 -9.96 7.14 -8.90
C PHE A 70 -10.17 6.70 -10.34
N ALA A 71 -10.99 7.41 -11.12
CA ALA A 71 -11.36 6.97 -12.47
C ALA A 71 -10.12 6.77 -13.36
N GLU A 72 -9.16 7.71 -13.34
CA GLU A 72 -7.91 7.61 -14.07
C GLU A 72 -7.05 6.42 -13.59
N ALA A 73 -6.90 6.25 -12.27
CA ALA A 73 -6.14 5.14 -11.71
C ALA A 73 -6.74 3.79 -12.09
N ILE A 74 -8.06 3.65 -12.00
CA ILE A 74 -8.77 2.42 -12.35
C ILE A 74 -8.66 2.12 -13.83
N GLU A 75 -8.77 3.12 -14.70
CA GLU A 75 -8.60 2.96 -16.15
C GLU A 75 -7.17 2.51 -16.49
N VAL A 76 -6.17 3.19 -15.91
CA VAL A 76 -4.76 2.83 -16.11
C VAL A 76 -4.47 1.41 -15.65
N LEU A 77 -4.87 1.05 -14.43
CA LEU A 77 -4.68 -0.29 -13.88
C LEU A 77 -5.38 -1.36 -14.72
N GLY A 78 -6.58 -1.04 -15.25
CA GLY A 78 -7.38 -1.98 -16.05
C GLY A 78 -6.83 -2.25 -17.45
N ARG A 79 -6.01 -1.35 -18.00
CA ARG A 79 -5.39 -1.52 -19.34
C ARG A 79 -3.98 -2.10 -19.29
N CYS A 80 -3.34 -2.14 -18.12
CA CYS A 80 -1.98 -2.65 -17.98
C CYS A 80 -1.92 -4.17 -18.14
N GLU A 81 -0.81 -4.65 -18.69
CA GLU A 81 -0.52 -6.06 -18.92
C GLU A 81 0.61 -6.54 -18.00
N ALA A 82 0.78 -7.87 -17.91
CA ALA A 82 1.87 -8.47 -17.16
C ALA A 82 3.24 -7.90 -17.55
N GLY A 83 3.97 -7.41 -16.55
CA GLY A 83 5.28 -6.77 -16.69
C GLY A 83 5.22 -5.25 -16.87
N ASP A 84 4.04 -4.63 -16.92
CA ASP A 84 3.89 -3.20 -16.80
C ASP A 84 4.01 -2.75 -15.33
N ALA A 85 4.27 -1.47 -15.13
CA ALA A 85 4.23 -0.83 -13.82
C ALA A 85 3.29 0.37 -13.82
N VAL A 86 2.66 0.61 -12.67
CA VAL A 86 1.88 1.81 -12.40
C VAL A 86 2.45 2.47 -11.14
N THR A 87 2.83 3.73 -11.25
CA THR A 87 3.31 4.53 -10.11
C THR A 87 2.19 5.46 -9.63
N LEU A 88 1.67 5.20 -8.42
CA LEU A 88 0.70 6.04 -7.74
C LEU A 88 1.44 7.08 -6.89
N HIS A 89 1.27 8.37 -7.20
CA HIS A 89 1.75 9.46 -6.37
C HIS A 89 0.69 9.83 -5.35
N LEU A 90 0.97 9.60 -4.06
CA LEU A 90 -0.01 9.69 -2.99
C LEU A 90 0.32 10.81 -2.00
N SER A 91 -0.65 11.71 -1.80
CA SER A 91 -0.67 12.68 -0.69
C SER A 91 -2.11 13.05 -0.38
N SER A 92 -2.70 12.43 0.65
CA SER A 92 -4.14 12.51 0.88
C SER A 92 -4.49 12.40 2.37
N PRO A 93 -5.47 13.15 2.84
CA PRO A 93 -6.08 12.96 4.16
C PRO A 93 -6.96 11.70 4.24
N GLY A 94 -7.14 10.98 3.13
CA GLY A 94 -8.10 9.88 3.03
C GLY A 94 -9.49 10.36 2.64
N GLY A 95 -10.52 9.63 3.07
CA GLY A 95 -11.92 9.95 2.76
C GLY A 95 -12.82 8.72 2.73
N CYS A 96 -13.72 8.65 1.75
CA CYS A 96 -14.74 7.61 1.64
C CYS A 96 -14.14 6.22 1.43
N ILE A 97 -14.27 5.35 2.43
CA ILE A 97 -13.71 3.99 2.41
C ILE A 97 -14.30 3.15 1.29
N SER A 98 -15.63 3.23 1.06
CA SER A 98 -16.25 2.47 -0.03
C SER A 98 -15.72 2.85 -1.41
N SER A 99 -15.33 4.11 -1.59
CA SER A 99 -14.70 4.59 -2.83
C SER A 99 -13.26 4.06 -2.94
N VAL A 100 -12.51 4.08 -1.84
CA VAL A 100 -11.16 3.50 -1.78
C VAL A 100 -11.18 2.00 -2.03
N ASP A 101 -12.16 1.26 -1.52
CA ASP A 101 -12.29 -0.18 -1.78
C ASP A 101 -12.42 -0.50 -3.29
N THR A 102 -13.01 0.41 -4.08
CA THR A 102 -13.04 0.26 -5.54
C THR A 102 -11.64 0.36 -6.15
N LEU A 103 -10.82 1.30 -5.67
CA LEU A 103 -9.43 1.42 -6.11
C LEU A 103 -8.59 0.21 -5.65
N LEU A 104 -8.74 -0.25 -4.39
CA LEU A 104 -8.02 -1.40 -3.87
C LEU A 104 -8.33 -2.67 -4.68
N HIS A 105 -9.59 -2.85 -5.09
CA HIS A 105 -9.97 -3.94 -5.97
C HIS A 105 -9.24 -3.87 -7.32
N ALA A 106 -9.15 -2.68 -7.93
CA ALA A 106 -8.43 -2.49 -9.19
C ALA A 106 -6.91 -2.74 -9.04
N ILE A 107 -6.30 -2.25 -7.94
CA ILE A 107 -4.90 -2.51 -7.63
C ILE A 107 -4.64 -4.01 -7.53
N LYS A 108 -5.46 -4.71 -6.73
CA LYS A 108 -5.31 -6.15 -6.54
C LYS A 108 -5.49 -6.94 -7.84
N SER A 109 -6.51 -6.59 -8.62
CA SER A 109 -6.73 -7.22 -9.93
C SER A 109 -5.55 -7.03 -10.88
N ALA A 110 -4.96 -5.84 -10.92
CA ALA A 110 -3.77 -5.56 -11.72
C ALA A 110 -2.56 -6.38 -11.24
N GLN A 111 -2.34 -6.47 -9.92
CA GLN A 111 -1.27 -7.27 -9.33
C GLN A 111 -1.43 -8.75 -9.61
N ASP A 112 -2.64 -9.29 -9.52
CA ASP A 112 -2.96 -10.69 -9.86
C ASP A 112 -2.68 -10.99 -11.35
N ASN A 113 -2.77 -9.98 -12.21
CA ASN A 113 -2.40 -10.04 -13.63
C ASN A 113 -0.90 -9.79 -13.90
N GLY A 114 -0.08 -9.62 -12.86
CA GLY A 114 1.38 -9.45 -12.99
C GLY A 114 1.83 -8.02 -13.24
N VAL A 115 0.99 -7.03 -12.96
CA VAL A 115 1.34 -5.60 -12.97
C VAL A 115 2.01 -5.21 -11.65
N ILE A 116 3.04 -4.39 -11.72
CA ILE A 116 3.71 -3.85 -10.53
C ILE A 116 3.05 -2.53 -10.16
N VAL A 117 2.43 -2.46 -8.99
CA VAL A 117 1.86 -1.21 -8.48
C VAL A 117 2.81 -0.63 -7.44
N HIS A 118 3.42 0.49 -7.78
CA HIS A 118 4.35 1.23 -6.92
C HIS A 118 3.69 2.50 -6.37
N CYS A 119 3.93 2.84 -5.11
CA CYS A 119 3.42 4.06 -4.51
C CYS A 119 4.56 5.00 -4.10
N VAL A 120 4.49 6.27 -4.52
CA VAL A 120 5.36 7.34 -4.03
C VAL A 120 4.52 8.22 -3.11
N ALA A 121 4.69 8.07 -1.80
CA ALA A 121 3.95 8.84 -0.81
C ALA A 121 4.75 10.05 -0.33
N THR A 122 4.16 11.25 -0.52
CA THR A 122 4.81 12.53 -0.20
C THR A 122 3.91 13.37 0.70
N GLY A 123 4.32 13.66 1.92
CA GLY A 123 3.51 14.42 2.86
C GLY A 123 2.48 13.56 3.60
N LEU A 124 1.25 14.08 3.77
CA LEU A 124 0.21 13.39 4.54
C LEU A 124 -0.33 12.15 3.81
N CYS A 125 -0.37 11.03 4.51
CA CYS A 125 -1.06 9.82 4.11
C CYS A 125 -1.94 9.37 5.29
N ALA A 126 -3.22 9.75 5.29
CA ALA A 126 -4.08 9.56 6.45
C ALA A 126 -5.31 8.71 6.14
N SER A 127 -5.83 8.03 7.19
CA SER A 127 -7.11 7.32 7.09
C SER A 127 -7.11 6.32 5.92
N ALA A 128 -8.14 6.33 5.07
CA ALA A 128 -8.29 5.44 3.93
C ALA A 128 -7.12 5.53 2.91
N ALA A 129 -6.32 6.61 2.89
CA ALA A 129 -5.14 6.69 2.03
C ALA A 129 -4.04 5.70 2.45
N THR A 130 -3.96 5.36 3.73
CA THR A 130 -3.02 4.35 4.24
C THR A 130 -3.34 2.95 3.71
N PHE A 131 -4.61 2.66 3.40
CA PHE A 131 -5.02 1.39 2.79
C PHE A 131 -4.41 1.24 1.40
N VAL A 132 -4.44 2.33 0.59
CA VAL A 132 -3.83 2.35 -0.75
C VAL A 132 -2.32 2.08 -0.65
N LEU A 133 -1.63 2.75 0.28
CA LEU A 133 -0.19 2.56 0.48
C LEU A 133 0.16 1.12 0.89
N LEU A 134 -0.66 0.50 1.76
CA LEU A 134 -0.46 -0.88 2.22
C LEU A 134 -0.77 -1.94 1.17
N GLU A 135 -1.61 -1.63 0.18
CA GLU A 135 -1.97 -2.57 -0.90
C GLU A 135 -0.96 -2.57 -2.04
N CYS A 136 -0.15 -1.52 -2.19
CA CYS A 136 0.84 -1.44 -3.27
C CYS A 136 1.94 -2.48 -3.12
N THR A 137 2.43 -2.98 -4.27
CA THR A 137 3.54 -3.97 -4.34
C THR A 137 4.81 -3.43 -3.70
N SER A 138 5.04 -2.11 -3.82
CA SER A 138 6.21 -1.43 -3.28
C SER A 138 5.92 0.04 -3.09
N PHE A 139 6.73 0.73 -2.29
CA PHE A 139 6.56 2.15 -2.06
C PHE A 139 7.90 2.88 -1.84
N GLU A 140 7.85 4.20 -2.03
CA GLU A 140 8.86 5.17 -1.64
C GLU A 140 8.21 6.23 -0.75
N LEU A 141 8.86 6.60 0.36
CA LEU A 141 8.40 7.64 1.27
C LEU A 141 9.35 8.83 1.21
N SER A 142 8.81 10.04 1.08
CA SER A 142 9.61 11.26 1.18
C SER A 142 9.96 11.60 2.63
N ASP A 143 10.92 12.49 2.84
CA ASP A 143 11.29 12.99 4.18
C ASP A 143 10.13 13.73 4.86
N GLY A 144 9.18 14.27 4.09
CA GLY A 144 7.99 14.94 4.60
C GLY A 144 6.79 14.02 4.82
N PHE A 145 6.93 12.71 4.56
CA PHE A 145 5.86 11.74 4.78
C PHE A 145 5.51 11.64 6.26
N HIS A 146 4.22 11.57 6.53
CA HIS A 146 3.66 11.19 7.82
C HIS A 146 2.33 10.50 7.61
N ALA A 147 2.06 9.47 8.37
CA ALA A 147 0.81 8.73 8.27
C ALA A 147 -0.04 8.90 9.52
N LEU A 148 -1.36 8.87 9.33
CA LEU A 148 -2.35 8.84 10.40
C LEU A 148 -3.28 7.65 10.23
N ILE A 149 -3.36 6.82 11.26
CA ILE A 149 -4.33 5.74 11.37
C ILE A 149 -5.30 6.10 12.47
N HIS A 150 -6.60 6.08 12.15
CA HIS A 150 -7.67 6.39 13.08
C HIS A 150 -8.95 5.60 12.76
N ASN A 151 -9.92 5.63 13.68
CA ASN A 151 -11.18 4.90 13.52
C ASN A 151 -12.11 5.48 12.43
N GLY A 152 -11.80 6.66 11.91
CA GLY A 152 -12.65 7.33 10.95
C GLY A 152 -13.79 8.11 11.58
N SER A 153 -14.66 8.67 10.72
CA SER A 153 -15.84 9.40 11.15
C SER A 153 -17.04 8.99 10.30
N LEU A 154 -18.22 8.96 10.90
CA LEU A 154 -19.49 8.71 10.23
C LEU A 154 -20.35 9.96 10.28
N GLY A 155 -20.72 10.46 9.11
CA GLY A 155 -21.69 11.55 8.96
C GLY A 155 -22.97 11.02 8.34
N GLU A 156 -23.95 10.67 9.15
CA GLU A 156 -25.25 10.16 8.71
C GLU A 156 -26.39 11.03 9.24
N GLY A 157 -27.46 11.13 8.46
CA GLY A 157 -28.71 11.80 8.84
C GLY A 157 -29.90 10.96 8.43
N GLY A 158 -31.03 11.16 9.08
CA GLY A 158 -32.26 10.44 8.72
C GLY A 158 -33.19 10.19 9.90
N ALA A 159 -34.24 9.37 9.68
CA ALA A 159 -35.10 8.95 10.76
C ALA A 159 -34.37 8.14 11.81
N TYR A 160 -34.67 8.32 13.08
CA TYR A 160 -33.98 7.74 14.24
C TYR A 160 -33.65 6.24 14.09
N ASN A 161 -34.63 5.43 13.67
CA ASN A 161 -34.41 3.99 13.51
C ASN A 161 -33.46 3.66 12.36
N GLN A 162 -33.47 4.43 11.27
CA GLN A 162 -32.56 4.28 10.13
C GLN A 162 -31.13 4.66 10.52
N PHE A 163 -31.01 5.80 11.22
CA PHE A 163 -29.71 6.26 11.75
C PHE A 163 -29.07 5.21 12.67
N ARG A 164 -29.86 4.65 13.62
CA ARG A 164 -29.36 3.63 14.53
C ARG A 164 -28.89 2.37 13.78
N ALA A 165 -29.71 1.86 12.85
CA ALA A 165 -29.34 0.66 12.09
C ALA A 165 -28.12 0.88 11.22
N ALA A 166 -27.99 2.04 10.57
CA ALA A 166 -26.81 2.40 9.79
C ALA A 166 -25.55 2.49 10.68
N THR A 167 -25.64 3.17 11.82
CA THR A 167 -24.52 3.29 12.77
C THR A 167 -24.08 1.92 13.27
N GLU A 168 -24.98 1.06 13.70
CA GLU A 168 -24.65 -0.30 14.16
C GLU A 168 -23.99 -1.15 13.06
N PHE A 169 -24.42 -0.99 11.80
CA PHE A 169 -23.80 -1.65 10.67
C PHE A 169 -22.39 -1.13 10.41
N TYR A 170 -22.23 0.20 10.34
CA TYR A 170 -20.93 0.82 10.04
C TYR A 170 -19.88 0.56 11.12
N LEU A 171 -20.25 0.54 12.39
CA LEU A 171 -19.33 0.19 13.47
C LEU A 171 -18.75 -1.21 13.28
N ARG A 172 -19.58 -2.21 13.00
CA ARG A 172 -19.11 -3.57 12.74
C ARG A 172 -18.29 -3.67 11.46
N TYR A 173 -18.73 -3.01 10.39
CA TYR A 173 -18.02 -2.97 9.12
C TYR A 173 -16.63 -2.36 9.28
N MET A 174 -16.53 -1.23 9.98
CA MET A 174 -15.26 -0.55 10.23
C MET A 174 -14.32 -1.38 11.07
N GLU A 175 -14.80 -2.01 12.13
CA GLU A 175 -13.98 -2.90 12.92
C GLU A 175 -13.38 -4.03 12.08
N GLN A 176 -14.19 -4.74 11.33
CA GLN A 176 -13.72 -5.82 10.45
C GLN A 176 -12.73 -5.29 9.40
N ARG A 177 -13.01 -4.13 8.83
CA ARG A 177 -12.17 -3.53 7.79
C ARG A 177 -10.81 -3.11 8.31
N LEU A 178 -10.75 -2.42 9.45
CA LEU A 178 -9.50 -1.98 10.07
C LEU A 178 -8.66 -3.19 10.51
N ARG A 179 -9.27 -4.19 11.16
CA ARG A 179 -8.56 -5.42 11.54
C ARG A 179 -7.97 -6.14 10.32
N SER A 180 -8.74 -6.24 9.22
CA SER A 180 -8.26 -6.87 7.98
C SER A 180 -7.12 -6.08 7.32
N VAL A 181 -7.22 -4.76 7.21
CA VAL A 181 -6.23 -3.94 6.53
C VAL A 181 -4.93 -3.85 7.31
N TYR A 182 -5.03 -3.67 8.64
CA TYR A 182 -3.85 -3.50 9.49
C TYR A 182 -3.39 -4.79 10.16
N GLU A 183 -3.90 -5.94 9.74
CA GLU A 183 -3.43 -7.25 10.22
C GLU A 183 -1.90 -7.33 10.14
N SER A 184 -1.26 -7.67 11.25
CA SER A 184 0.19 -7.76 11.39
C SER A 184 0.97 -6.45 11.12
N PHE A 185 0.30 -5.36 10.79
CA PHE A 185 0.89 -4.02 10.68
C PHE A 185 0.77 -3.25 12.01
N LEU A 186 -0.38 -3.38 12.67
CA LEU A 186 -0.59 -2.94 14.05
C LEU A 186 -0.67 -4.16 14.97
N THR A 187 -0.33 -3.96 16.24
CA THR A 187 -0.61 -4.95 17.28
C THR A 187 -2.11 -4.97 17.62
N GLU A 188 -2.61 -6.07 18.20
CA GLU A 188 -4.02 -6.15 18.65
C GLU A 188 -4.36 -5.04 19.65
N GLN A 189 -3.44 -4.68 20.56
CA GLN A 189 -3.63 -3.60 21.50
C GLN A 189 -3.75 -2.23 20.83
N GLU A 190 -3.00 -2.00 19.74
CA GLU A 190 -3.11 -0.77 18.95
C GLU A 190 -4.40 -0.74 18.15
N LEU A 191 -4.83 -1.86 17.58
CA LEU A 191 -6.11 -1.98 16.89
C LEU A 191 -7.27 -1.66 17.84
N ASP A 192 -7.28 -2.25 19.02
CA ASP A 192 -8.30 -1.97 20.05
C ASP A 192 -8.27 -0.48 20.44
N ALA A 193 -7.09 0.10 20.63
CA ALA A 193 -6.95 1.52 20.95
C ALA A 193 -7.47 2.43 19.82
N VAL A 194 -7.23 2.07 18.55
CA VAL A 194 -7.79 2.79 17.40
C VAL A 194 -9.31 2.69 17.38
N MET A 195 -9.86 1.49 17.65
CA MET A 195 -11.33 1.31 17.75
C MET A 195 -11.94 2.14 18.88
N ASP A 196 -11.20 2.35 19.98
CA ASP A 196 -11.58 3.22 21.09
C ASP A 196 -11.34 4.73 20.81
N GLY A 197 -10.93 5.08 19.58
CA GLY A 197 -10.78 6.47 19.12
C GLY A 197 -9.40 7.07 19.29
N LYS A 198 -8.36 6.26 19.50
CA LYS A 198 -6.97 6.75 19.57
C LYS A 198 -6.39 6.89 18.16
N ASP A 199 -5.80 8.04 17.90
CA ASP A 199 -5.02 8.28 16.69
C ASP A 199 -3.61 7.72 16.82
N ILE A 200 -3.11 7.08 15.75
CA ILE A 200 -1.72 6.61 15.63
C ILE A 200 -1.06 7.39 14.50
N TRP A 201 -0.08 8.21 14.84
CA TRP A 201 0.77 8.93 13.91
C TRP A 201 2.07 8.17 13.71
N LEU A 202 2.51 8.04 12.44
CA LEU A 202 3.72 7.31 12.09
C LEU A 202 4.64 8.18 11.23
N SER A 203 5.92 8.19 11.61
CA SER A 203 7.02 8.68 10.78
C SER A 203 7.33 7.71 9.63
N PRO A 204 8.15 8.12 8.63
CA PRO A 204 8.60 7.20 7.59
C PRO A 204 9.28 5.94 8.15
N GLU A 205 10.11 6.10 9.18
CA GLU A 205 10.87 5.01 9.80
C GLU A 205 9.92 4.01 10.49
N GLU A 206 8.97 4.50 11.29
CA GLU A 206 7.99 3.67 11.97
C GLU A 206 7.08 2.93 11.00
N TRP A 207 6.71 3.58 9.87
CA TRP A 207 5.94 2.93 8.80
C TRP A 207 6.72 1.76 8.20
N VAL A 208 7.99 1.97 7.84
CA VAL A 208 8.85 0.95 7.23
C VAL A 208 9.05 -0.22 8.17
N GLU A 209 9.35 0.02 9.45
CA GLU A 209 9.54 -1.03 10.46
C GLU A 209 8.31 -1.94 10.56
N ARG A 210 7.12 -1.35 10.66
CA ARG A 210 5.85 -2.10 10.73
C ARG A 210 5.55 -2.87 9.45
N TYR A 211 5.83 -2.27 8.31
CA TYR A 211 5.63 -2.92 7.01
C TYR A 211 6.57 -4.13 6.83
N GLU A 212 7.81 -4.01 7.24
CA GLU A 212 8.77 -5.13 7.21
C GLU A 212 8.32 -6.27 8.12
N HIS A 213 7.86 -5.95 9.33
CA HIS A 213 7.29 -6.93 10.26
C HIS A 213 6.09 -7.66 9.66
N ARG A 214 5.12 -6.92 9.12
CA ARG A 214 3.95 -7.49 8.41
C ARG A 214 4.36 -8.44 7.29
N ASN A 215 5.33 -8.05 6.48
CA ASN A 215 5.79 -8.87 5.37
C ASN A 215 6.51 -10.15 5.83
N ALA A 216 7.28 -10.09 6.92
CA ALA A 216 7.90 -11.28 7.49
C ALA A 216 6.84 -12.31 7.91
N ILE A 217 5.80 -11.89 8.61
CA ILE A 217 4.68 -12.76 9.03
C ILE A 217 3.95 -13.36 7.81
N ARG A 218 3.68 -12.55 6.78
CA ARG A 218 3.03 -13.04 5.56
C ARG A 218 3.85 -14.10 4.83
N VAL A 219 5.17 -13.91 4.75
CA VAL A 219 6.07 -14.90 4.15
C VAL A 219 6.09 -16.21 4.94
N GLU A 220 6.13 -16.13 6.26
CA GLU A 220 6.09 -17.32 7.13
C GLU A 220 4.79 -18.12 6.94
N ARG A 221 3.64 -17.45 6.88
CA ARG A 221 2.34 -18.10 6.63
C ARG A 221 2.30 -18.81 5.27
N LEU A 222 2.76 -18.14 4.19
CA LEU A 222 2.80 -18.75 2.86
C LEU A 222 3.74 -19.98 2.79
N GLN A 223 4.82 -19.99 3.57
CA GLN A 223 5.71 -21.14 3.65
C GLN A 223 5.04 -22.32 4.34
N GLN A 224 4.26 -22.08 5.39
CA GLN A 224 3.51 -23.12 6.11
C GLN A 224 2.40 -23.73 5.24
N GLU A 225 1.65 -22.91 4.51
CA GLU A 225 0.60 -23.37 3.58
C GLU A 225 1.13 -24.19 2.40
N THR A 226 2.41 -24.06 2.05
CA THR A 226 3.03 -24.84 0.95
C THR A 226 3.64 -26.14 1.42
N GLU A 227 3.77 -26.35 2.73
CA GLU A 227 4.28 -27.58 3.34
C GLU A 227 3.18 -28.57 3.77
N GLU A 228 1.91 -28.13 3.78
CA GLU A 228 0.71 -28.96 3.97
C GLU A 228 0.13 -29.46 2.63
#